data_af05da7859aa6d847963dc8ed8de2058
#
_entry.id   af05da7859aa6d847963dc8ed8de2058
#
_cell.length_a   1.000
_cell.length_b   1.000
_cell.length_c   1.000
_cell.angle_alpha   90.00
_cell.angle_beta   90.00
_cell.angle_gamma   90.00
#
_symmetry.space_group_name_H-M   'P 1'
#
loop_
_entity.id
_entity.type
_entity.pdbx_description
1 polymer ?
#
loop_
_entity_poly.entity_id
_entity_poly.type
_entity_poly.pdbx_seq_one_letter_code
_entity_poly.pdbx_strand_id
1 'polypeptide(L)'
;MKINSDFKDITIVNKAGNIEYIKVCNSDFFGFLPDESIGKNFYQIYTNVHQETSTFMRAIYNGEVFHNHSQILETLDGRIIRQYEDVYTIKRYDETVAAMELANYDEHADIIKSVDEKQRKEKDETFSLESLVGSSQEMMKLKRKISKIADADSSVLIMGQTGTGKELAARVIHACSNRRNSPFIYVNCSALPENLLEGLLFGIEKGSFTDAEKKDGLFKLADNGTIFLDEMDSMPLSIQAKGH
;
A
#
# COMPACT_ATOMS: atom_id res chain seq x y z
N MET A 1 -11.18 -11.94 -30.51
CA MET A 1 -10.42 -11.63 -29.32
C MET A 1 -11.45 -11.36 -28.23
N LYS A 2 -11.56 -12.20 -27.20
CA LYS A 2 -12.40 -11.90 -26.02
C LYS A 2 -11.50 -11.15 -25.06
N ILE A 3 -11.73 -9.86 -24.89
CA ILE A 3 -11.14 -9.07 -23.83
C ILE A 3 -11.80 -9.56 -22.54
N ASN A 4 -11.00 -10.02 -21.58
CA ASN A 4 -11.50 -10.41 -20.26
C ASN A 4 -12.12 -9.16 -19.61
N SER A 5 -13.34 -9.26 -19.10
CA SER A 5 -14.13 -8.10 -18.63
C SER A 5 -13.67 -7.54 -17.29
N ASP A 6 -12.56 -8.05 -16.73
CA ASP A 6 -12.15 -7.79 -15.35
C ASP A 6 -11.05 -6.73 -15.22
N PHE A 7 -10.60 -6.13 -16.33
CA PHE A 7 -9.62 -5.04 -16.27
C PHE A 7 -10.25 -3.73 -15.80
N LYS A 8 -9.60 -3.10 -14.85
CA LYS A 8 -10.04 -1.85 -14.23
C LYS A 8 -9.49 -0.63 -14.96
N ASP A 9 -8.26 -0.72 -15.46
CA ASP A 9 -7.51 0.40 -16.00
C ASP A 9 -7.11 0.18 -17.44
N ILE A 10 -7.04 1.26 -18.20
CA ILE A 10 -6.62 1.28 -19.61
C ILE A 10 -5.63 2.40 -19.79
N THR A 11 -4.46 2.09 -20.33
CA THR A 11 -3.46 3.09 -20.73
C THR A 11 -3.02 2.87 -22.17
N ILE A 12 -2.94 3.92 -22.97
CA ILE A 12 -2.41 3.89 -24.35
C ILE A 12 -1.19 4.80 -24.41
N VAL A 13 -0.07 4.24 -24.88
CA VAL A 13 1.20 4.93 -25.01
C VAL A 13 1.69 4.85 -26.45
N ASN A 14 2.11 5.97 -27.02
CA ASN A 14 2.67 6.04 -28.36
C ASN A 14 4.16 5.61 -28.41
N LYS A 15 4.74 5.57 -29.62
CA LYS A 15 6.15 5.21 -29.84
C LYS A 15 7.15 6.07 -29.05
N ALA A 16 6.82 7.31 -28.76
CA ALA A 16 7.68 8.21 -27.97
C ALA A 16 7.57 8.00 -26.47
N GLY A 17 6.69 7.10 -26.01
CA GLY A 17 6.43 6.87 -24.60
C GLY A 17 5.41 7.84 -23.99
N ASN A 18 4.75 8.68 -24.81
CA ASN A 18 3.77 9.62 -24.31
C ASN A 18 2.40 8.96 -24.19
N ILE A 19 1.71 9.29 -23.11
CA ILE A 19 0.34 8.81 -22.83
C ILE A 19 -0.63 9.54 -23.74
N GLU A 20 -1.34 8.80 -24.57
CA GLU A 20 -2.39 9.32 -25.44
C GLU A 20 -3.78 9.16 -24.84
N TYR A 21 -3.93 8.13 -24.00
CA TYR A 21 -5.17 7.87 -23.28
C TYR A 21 -4.84 7.16 -21.98
N ILE A 22 -5.54 7.54 -20.91
CA ILE A 22 -5.47 6.87 -19.62
C ILE A 22 -6.85 6.92 -18.96
N LYS A 23 -7.30 5.80 -18.45
CA LYS A 23 -8.47 5.69 -17.60
C LYS A 23 -8.12 4.75 -16.45
N VAL A 24 -8.22 5.25 -15.25
CA VAL A 24 -8.03 4.48 -14.01
C VAL A 24 -9.33 4.48 -13.22
N CYS A 25 -9.67 3.36 -12.60
CA CYS A 25 -10.88 3.25 -11.78
C CYS A 25 -10.73 3.91 -10.42
N ASN A 26 -9.51 4.00 -9.91
CA ASN A 26 -9.21 4.61 -8.60
C ASN A 26 -7.97 5.53 -8.70
N SER A 27 -8.18 6.79 -9.07
CA SER A 27 -7.09 7.77 -9.19
C SER A 27 -6.38 8.07 -7.86
N ASP A 28 -7.10 7.98 -6.74
CA ASP A 28 -6.53 8.23 -5.42
C ASP A 28 -5.49 7.17 -5.04
N PHE A 29 -5.68 5.95 -5.54
CA PHE A 29 -4.73 4.85 -5.35
C PHE A 29 -3.39 5.13 -6.05
N PHE A 30 -3.41 5.69 -7.25
CA PHE A 30 -2.20 5.99 -8.02
C PHE A 30 -1.51 7.30 -7.63
N GLY A 31 -2.19 8.20 -6.92
CA GLY A 31 -1.62 9.48 -6.49
C GLY A 31 -1.43 10.49 -7.62
N PHE A 32 -2.09 10.30 -8.76
CA PHE A 32 -2.09 11.26 -9.87
C PHE A 32 -3.47 11.37 -10.53
N LEU A 33 -3.73 12.51 -11.16
CA LEU A 33 -4.95 12.73 -11.93
C LEU A 33 -4.75 12.25 -13.37
N PRO A 34 -5.61 11.34 -13.89
CA PRO A 34 -5.49 10.80 -15.24
C PRO A 34 -5.41 11.89 -16.32
N ASP A 35 -6.26 12.89 -16.25
CA ASP A 35 -6.32 13.99 -17.23
C ASP A 35 -5.03 14.80 -17.30
N GLU A 36 -4.33 14.96 -16.17
CA GLU A 36 -3.04 15.66 -16.11
C GLU A 36 -1.87 14.82 -16.64
N SER A 37 -2.08 13.54 -16.84
CA SER A 37 -1.07 12.60 -17.33
C SER A 37 -1.07 12.46 -18.84
N ILE A 38 -2.15 12.86 -19.52
CA ILE A 38 -2.23 12.85 -20.99
C ILE A 38 -1.18 13.78 -21.57
N GLY A 39 -0.43 13.29 -22.56
CA GLY A 39 0.68 13.99 -23.21
C GLY A 39 2.02 13.92 -22.46
N LYS A 40 2.02 13.55 -21.18
CA LYS A 40 3.28 13.30 -20.45
C LYS A 40 3.89 11.97 -20.87
N ASN A 41 5.19 11.87 -20.70
CA ASN A 41 5.87 10.61 -20.91
C ASN A 41 5.60 9.68 -19.71
N PHE A 42 5.31 8.41 -20.00
CA PHE A 42 5.01 7.38 -19.00
C PHE A 42 6.09 7.24 -17.93
N TYR A 43 7.37 7.45 -18.31
CA TYR A 43 8.51 7.43 -17.37
C TYR A 43 8.51 8.60 -16.37
N GLN A 44 7.67 9.61 -16.58
CA GLN A 44 7.54 10.74 -15.65
C GLN A 44 6.50 10.49 -14.56
N ILE A 45 5.78 9.38 -14.64
CA ILE A 45 4.74 9.02 -13.66
C ILE A 45 5.28 8.02 -12.64
N TYR A 46 6.18 7.13 -13.08
CA TYR A 46 6.76 6.08 -12.25
C TYR A 46 8.27 6.20 -12.18
N THR A 47 8.83 6.02 -10.98
CA THR A 47 10.27 6.22 -10.72
C THR A 47 11.12 5.02 -11.17
N ASN A 48 10.54 3.82 -11.21
CA ASN A 48 11.24 2.57 -11.48
C ASN A 48 11.01 2.01 -12.89
N VAL A 49 10.31 2.75 -13.77
CA VAL A 49 10.07 2.33 -15.16
C VAL A 49 10.97 3.11 -16.10
N HIS A 50 11.73 2.39 -16.93
CA HIS A 50 12.64 2.95 -17.92
C HIS A 50 12.34 2.37 -19.30
N GLN A 51 12.90 2.96 -20.35
CA GLN A 51 12.61 2.56 -21.72
C GLN A 51 12.86 1.07 -21.98
N GLU A 52 13.91 0.51 -21.41
CA GLU A 52 14.30 -0.90 -21.59
C GLU A 52 13.43 -1.87 -20.77
N THR A 53 12.87 -1.41 -19.65
CA THR A 53 12.06 -2.23 -18.75
C THR A 53 10.57 -2.10 -19.02
N SER A 54 10.14 -1.04 -19.73
CA SER A 54 8.74 -0.76 -20.02
C SER A 54 8.13 -1.83 -20.93
N THR A 55 7.05 -2.44 -20.49
CA THR A 55 6.26 -3.41 -21.27
C THR A 55 5.68 -2.79 -22.53
N PHE A 56 5.28 -1.51 -22.49
CA PHE A 56 4.85 -0.75 -23.67
C PHE A 56 5.96 -0.69 -24.74
N MET A 57 7.18 -0.28 -24.34
CA MET A 57 8.27 -0.13 -25.30
C MET A 57 8.74 -1.48 -25.84
N ARG A 58 8.81 -2.49 -25.00
CA ARG A 58 9.13 -3.86 -25.41
C ARG A 58 8.08 -4.42 -26.38
N ALA A 59 6.81 -4.15 -26.15
CA ALA A 59 5.74 -4.52 -27.09
C ALA A 59 5.86 -3.76 -28.41
N ILE A 60 6.09 -2.44 -28.37
CA ILE A 60 6.16 -1.59 -29.57
C ILE A 60 7.38 -1.94 -30.44
N TYR A 61 8.57 -2.04 -29.84
CA TYR A 61 9.83 -2.16 -30.58
C TYR A 61 10.29 -3.60 -30.80
N ASN A 62 10.02 -4.49 -29.85
CA ASN A 62 10.46 -5.89 -29.92
C ASN A 62 9.36 -6.85 -30.32
N GLY A 63 8.09 -6.38 -30.36
CA GLY A 63 6.93 -7.23 -30.65
C GLY A 63 6.62 -8.23 -29.53
N GLU A 64 7.09 -7.96 -28.31
CA GLU A 64 6.80 -8.82 -27.17
C GLU A 64 5.32 -8.77 -26.80
N VAL A 65 4.80 -9.90 -26.34
CA VAL A 65 3.40 -10.03 -25.93
C VAL A 65 3.38 -10.30 -24.43
N PHE A 66 2.54 -9.55 -23.73
CA PHE A 66 2.37 -9.68 -22.29
C PHE A 66 0.93 -10.08 -21.97
N HIS A 67 0.76 -11.19 -21.25
CA HIS A 67 -0.54 -11.67 -20.77
C HIS A 67 -0.43 -12.00 -19.29
N ASN A 68 -1.29 -11.41 -18.48
CA ASN A 68 -1.29 -11.53 -17.02
C ASN A 68 0.12 -11.32 -16.43
N HIS A 69 0.84 -10.37 -17.04
CA HIS A 69 2.21 -10.06 -16.62
C HIS A 69 2.18 -9.25 -15.33
N SER A 70 2.92 -9.68 -14.33
CA SER A 70 3.02 -8.94 -13.07
C SER A 70 4.23 -8.02 -13.08
N GLN A 71 4.00 -6.74 -12.84
CA GLN A 71 5.07 -5.77 -12.61
C GLN A 71 4.83 -4.96 -11.34
N ILE A 72 5.90 -4.38 -10.83
CA ILE A 72 5.87 -3.47 -9.68
C ILE A 72 6.15 -2.06 -10.21
N LEU A 73 5.24 -1.13 -9.93
CA LEU A 73 5.37 0.28 -10.26
C LEU A 73 5.61 1.07 -8.97
N GLU A 74 6.51 2.05 -9.03
CA GLU A 74 6.76 2.99 -7.95
C GLU A 74 6.37 4.39 -8.39
N THR A 75 5.39 4.99 -7.73
CA THR A 75 4.88 6.33 -8.03
C THR A 75 5.84 7.41 -7.52
N LEU A 76 5.68 8.66 -7.99
CA LEU A 76 6.51 9.79 -7.57
C LEU A 76 6.39 10.12 -6.07
N ASP A 77 5.27 9.78 -5.45
CA ASP A 77 5.06 9.95 -4.00
C ASP A 77 5.48 8.73 -3.17
N GLY A 78 6.16 7.75 -3.81
CA GLY A 78 6.77 6.59 -3.16
C GLY A 78 5.81 5.42 -2.90
N ARG A 79 4.63 5.42 -3.49
CA ARG A 79 3.72 4.26 -3.42
C ARG A 79 4.22 3.15 -4.32
N ILE A 80 4.09 1.92 -3.85
CA ILE A 80 4.46 0.72 -4.61
C ILE A 80 3.17 0.02 -5.02
N ILE A 81 2.98 -0.16 -6.32
CA ILE A 81 1.80 -0.75 -6.93
C ILE A 81 2.19 -2.04 -7.63
N ARG A 82 1.58 -3.16 -7.23
CA ARG A 82 1.68 -4.40 -8.00
C ARG A 82 0.53 -4.45 -9.00
N GLN A 83 0.90 -4.43 -10.26
CA GLN A 83 -0.01 -4.47 -11.38
C GLN A 83 0.08 -5.81 -12.10
N TYR A 84 -1.07 -6.27 -12.60
CA TYR A 84 -1.19 -7.39 -13.52
C TYR A 84 -1.74 -6.85 -14.83
N GLU A 85 -1.06 -7.08 -15.94
CA GLU A 85 -1.36 -6.41 -17.18
C GLU A 85 -1.36 -7.34 -18.39
N ASP A 86 -2.21 -7.01 -19.35
CA ASP A 86 -2.13 -7.47 -20.72
C ASP A 86 -1.72 -6.28 -21.59
N VAL A 87 -0.68 -6.44 -22.40
CA VAL A 87 -0.23 -5.39 -23.32
C VAL A 87 -0.42 -5.80 -24.75
N TYR A 88 -1.13 -4.96 -25.50
CA TYR A 88 -1.48 -5.15 -26.91
C TYR A 88 -0.88 -4.06 -27.77
N THR A 89 -0.31 -4.41 -28.92
CA THR A 89 0.15 -3.43 -29.90
C THR A 89 -0.99 -2.90 -30.73
N ILE A 90 -1.02 -1.60 -30.97
CA ILE A 90 -1.91 -0.92 -31.89
C ILE A 90 -1.17 -0.71 -33.20
N LYS A 91 -1.70 -1.26 -34.29
CA LYS A 91 -1.11 -1.15 -35.61
C LYS A 91 -1.96 -0.27 -36.53
N ARG A 92 -1.27 0.54 -37.32
CA ARG A 92 -1.86 1.24 -38.44
C ARG A 92 -1.21 0.69 -39.72
N TYR A 93 -2.00 0.01 -40.53
CA TYR A 93 -1.50 -0.87 -41.59
C TYR A 93 -0.60 -1.96 -40.96
N ASP A 94 0.62 -2.15 -41.40
CA ASP A 94 1.57 -3.11 -40.81
C ASP A 94 2.54 -2.49 -39.78
N GLU A 95 2.41 -1.20 -39.52
CA GLU A 95 3.29 -0.48 -38.62
C GLU A 95 2.66 -0.38 -37.21
N THR A 96 3.41 -0.79 -36.17
CA THR A 96 3.01 -0.57 -34.77
C THR A 96 3.15 0.91 -34.46
N VAL A 97 2.07 1.58 -34.05
CA VAL A 97 2.05 3.03 -33.76
C VAL A 97 1.94 3.33 -32.26
N ALA A 98 1.38 2.40 -31.48
CA ALA A 98 1.19 2.55 -30.05
C ALA A 98 1.07 1.17 -29.40
N ALA A 99 1.04 1.13 -28.07
CA ALA A 99 0.60 -0.02 -27.30
C ALA A 99 -0.49 0.37 -26.32
N MET A 100 -1.40 -0.55 -26.08
CA MET A 100 -2.48 -0.46 -25.11
C MET A 100 -2.25 -1.47 -24.00
N GLU A 101 -2.29 -1.01 -22.79
CA GLU A 101 -2.31 -1.81 -21.59
C GLU A 101 -3.74 -1.91 -21.06
N LEU A 102 -4.10 -3.10 -20.67
CA LEU A 102 -5.27 -3.37 -19.84
C LEU A 102 -4.74 -3.90 -18.50
N ALA A 103 -4.99 -3.18 -17.44
CA ALA A 103 -4.38 -3.49 -16.16
C ALA A 103 -5.40 -3.76 -15.04
N ASN A 104 -4.96 -4.59 -14.12
CA ASN A 104 -5.59 -4.84 -12.85
C ASN A 104 -4.53 -4.69 -11.77
N TYR A 105 -4.90 -4.30 -10.56
CA TYR A 105 -3.98 -4.18 -9.44
C TYR A 105 -4.59 -4.75 -8.17
N ASP A 106 -3.72 -5.24 -7.31
CA ASP A 106 -4.11 -5.80 -6.03
C ASP A 106 -4.03 -4.71 -4.95
N GLU A 107 -5.12 -3.98 -4.76
CA GLU A 107 -5.23 -2.93 -3.76
C GLU A 107 -4.89 -3.41 -2.33
N HIS A 108 -5.03 -4.72 -2.06
CA HIS A 108 -4.74 -5.29 -0.74
C HIS A 108 -3.28 -5.76 -0.60
N ALA A 109 -2.68 -6.32 -1.65
CA ALA A 109 -1.32 -6.86 -1.57
C ALA A 109 -0.27 -5.76 -1.37
N ASP A 110 -0.52 -4.59 -1.93
CA ASP A 110 0.43 -3.49 -1.88
C ASP A 110 0.38 -2.73 -0.57
N ILE A 111 -0.79 -2.65 0.07
CA ILE A 111 -0.90 -2.11 1.43
C ILE A 111 -0.14 -3.02 2.41
N ILE A 112 -0.29 -4.34 2.30
CA ILE A 112 0.42 -5.30 3.16
C ILE A 112 1.94 -5.21 2.93
N LYS A 113 2.40 -5.06 1.66
CA LYS A 113 3.83 -4.93 1.36
C LYS A 113 4.41 -3.58 1.74
N SER A 114 3.69 -2.49 1.52
CA SER A 114 4.13 -1.16 1.97
C SER A 114 4.26 -1.11 3.49
N VAL A 115 3.38 -1.82 4.21
CA VAL A 115 3.51 -2.04 5.66
C VAL A 115 4.77 -2.86 5.96
N ASP A 116 5.04 -3.94 5.22
CA ASP A 116 6.23 -4.81 5.41
C ASP A 116 7.54 -4.10 5.05
N GLU A 117 7.59 -3.33 3.97
CA GLU A 117 8.80 -2.61 3.53
C GLU A 117 9.09 -1.40 4.41
N LYS A 118 8.05 -0.67 4.84
CA LYS A 118 8.18 0.38 5.85
C LYS A 118 8.71 -0.21 7.16
N GLN A 119 8.23 -1.37 7.57
CA GLN A 119 8.73 -2.10 8.74
C GLN A 119 10.17 -2.59 8.57
N ARG A 120 10.60 -2.99 7.36
CA ARG A 120 12.00 -3.39 7.11
C ARG A 120 12.96 -2.21 7.17
N LYS A 121 12.59 -1.04 6.62
CA LYS A 121 13.37 0.19 6.74
C LYS A 121 13.44 0.68 8.20
N GLU A 122 12.35 0.50 8.95
CA GLU A 122 12.25 0.90 10.35
C GLU A 122 12.91 -0.09 11.34
N LYS A 123 13.23 -1.33 10.90
CA LYS A 123 14.05 -2.26 11.72
C LYS A 123 15.48 -1.75 11.99
N ASP A 124 15.95 -0.81 11.19
CA ASP A 124 17.25 -0.15 11.42
C ASP A 124 17.15 0.99 12.47
N GLU A 125 15.95 1.44 12.83
CA GLU A 125 15.76 2.42 13.91
C GLU A 125 15.54 1.71 15.25
N THR A 126 16.50 1.86 16.16
CA THR A 126 16.38 1.33 17.51
C THR A 126 15.53 2.27 18.37
N PHE A 127 14.26 1.92 18.55
CA PHE A 127 13.38 2.65 19.47
C PHE A 127 13.65 2.22 20.93
N SER A 128 13.67 3.20 21.84
CA SER A 128 13.87 2.97 23.27
C SER A 128 13.15 4.07 24.06
N LEU A 129 13.16 3.96 25.39
CA LEU A 129 12.63 5.03 26.24
C LEU A 129 13.33 6.39 26.03
N GLU A 130 14.58 6.38 25.60
CA GLU A 130 15.38 7.57 25.29
C GLU A 130 14.89 8.28 24.03
N SER A 131 14.25 7.55 23.10
CA SER A 131 13.61 8.14 21.90
C SER A 131 12.51 9.15 22.26
N LEU A 132 11.91 9.02 23.45
CA LEU A 132 10.98 10.01 23.99
C LEU A 132 11.78 11.15 24.63
N VAL A 133 12.03 12.21 23.85
CA VAL A 133 12.82 13.36 24.29
C VAL A 133 12.05 14.20 25.29
N GLY A 134 12.68 14.53 26.44
CA GLY A 134 12.12 15.41 27.45
C GLY A 134 12.47 14.97 28.89
N SER A 135 12.60 15.96 29.76
CA SER A 135 12.96 15.80 31.21
C SER A 135 11.88 16.35 32.15
N SER A 136 10.72 16.75 31.63
CA SER A 136 9.61 17.23 32.48
C SER A 136 9.08 16.09 33.37
N GLN A 137 8.41 16.46 34.45
CA GLN A 137 7.81 15.47 35.36
C GLN A 137 6.77 14.60 34.64
N GLU A 138 6.03 15.19 33.71
CA GLU A 138 5.02 14.52 32.90
C GLU A 138 5.67 13.50 31.96
N MET A 139 6.77 13.86 31.31
CA MET A 139 7.53 12.94 30.45
C MET A 139 8.11 11.79 31.26
N MET A 140 8.65 12.06 32.44
CA MET A 140 9.15 11.01 33.31
C MET A 140 8.05 10.08 33.84
N LYS A 141 6.83 10.60 34.07
CA LYS A 141 5.65 9.77 34.38
C LYS A 141 5.25 8.91 33.20
N LEU A 142 5.25 9.49 31.99
CA LEU A 142 4.94 8.75 30.76
C LEU A 142 5.92 7.59 30.53
N LYS A 143 7.23 7.84 30.60
CA LYS A 143 8.28 6.80 30.47
C LYS A 143 8.09 5.67 31.48
N ARG A 144 7.78 5.99 32.74
CA ARG A 144 7.48 4.99 33.77
C ARG A 144 6.21 4.18 33.50
N LYS A 145 5.16 4.83 32.94
CA LYS A 145 3.95 4.13 32.52
C LYS A 145 4.28 3.15 31.39
N ILE A 146 4.99 3.60 30.36
CA ILE A 146 5.39 2.76 29.22
C ILE A 146 6.14 1.53 29.71
N SER A 147 7.16 1.68 30.56
CA SER A 147 7.91 0.53 31.10
C SER A 147 7.04 -0.47 31.86
N LYS A 148 5.94 -0.02 32.50
CA LYS A 148 5.05 -0.91 33.23
C LYS A 148 4.06 -1.64 32.34
N ILE A 149 3.60 -1.02 31.26
CA ILE A 149 2.57 -1.59 30.37
C ILE A 149 3.18 -2.39 29.23
N ALA A 150 4.47 -2.21 28.93
CA ALA A 150 5.13 -2.87 27.81
C ALA A 150 5.05 -4.40 27.89
N ASP A 151 5.15 -4.97 29.10
CA ASP A 151 5.08 -6.43 29.31
C ASP A 151 3.64 -6.95 29.56
N ALA A 152 2.64 -6.06 29.50
CA ALA A 152 1.26 -6.47 29.75
C ALA A 152 0.60 -7.03 28.45
N ASP A 153 -0.17 -8.12 28.60
CA ASP A 153 -0.96 -8.70 27.52
C ASP A 153 -2.31 -8.01 27.33
N SER A 154 -2.38 -6.70 27.47
CA SER A 154 -3.61 -5.93 27.36
C SER A 154 -3.51 -4.88 26.26
N SER A 155 -4.66 -4.52 25.69
CA SER A 155 -4.75 -3.40 24.75
C SER A 155 -4.38 -2.08 25.44
N VAL A 156 -3.66 -1.22 24.72
CA VAL A 156 -3.22 0.08 25.20
C VAL A 156 -3.88 1.18 24.36
N LEU A 157 -4.59 2.09 25.03
CA LEU A 157 -5.15 3.27 24.38
C LEU A 157 -4.21 4.47 24.57
N ILE A 158 -3.74 5.04 23.44
CA ILE A 158 -2.90 6.23 23.43
C ILE A 158 -3.76 7.43 23.00
N MET A 159 -3.94 8.40 23.88
CA MET A 159 -4.72 9.60 23.60
C MET A 159 -3.81 10.83 23.51
N GLY A 160 -4.07 11.69 22.53
CA GLY A 160 -3.35 12.94 22.32
C GLY A 160 -3.75 13.62 21.02
N GLN A 161 -3.48 14.91 20.90
CA GLN A 161 -3.70 15.67 19.67
C GLN A 161 -2.82 15.15 18.53
N THR A 162 -3.17 15.49 17.29
CA THR A 162 -2.34 15.19 16.12
C THR A 162 -0.95 15.83 16.29
N GLY A 163 0.10 15.11 15.90
CA GLY A 163 1.49 15.60 16.01
C GLY A 163 2.12 15.47 17.40
N THR A 164 1.43 14.94 18.42
CA THR A 164 2.00 14.80 19.78
C THR A 164 2.92 13.59 19.98
N GLY A 165 3.18 12.81 18.92
CA GLY A 165 4.09 11.65 18.96
C GLY A 165 3.42 10.34 19.41
N LYS A 166 2.12 10.17 19.19
CA LYS A 166 1.40 8.92 19.51
C LYS A 166 2.05 7.68 18.87
N GLU A 167 2.43 7.79 17.60
CA GLU A 167 3.14 6.71 16.89
C GLU A 167 4.48 6.37 17.55
N LEU A 168 5.28 7.38 17.87
CA LEU A 168 6.55 7.17 18.57
C LEU A 168 6.34 6.47 19.92
N ALA A 169 5.32 6.87 20.69
CA ALA A 169 4.99 6.22 21.94
C ALA A 169 4.60 4.74 21.75
N ALA A 170 3.81 4.42 20.70
CA ALA A 170 3.44 3.04 20.37
C ALA A 170 4.66 2.18 20.01
N ARG A 171 5.58 2.72 19.19
CA ARG A 171 6.83 2.06 18.82
C ARG A 171 7.74 1.81 20.03
N VAL A 172 7.84 2.78 20.94
CA VAL A 172 8.62 2.63 22.18
C VAL A 172 7.99 1.57 23.11
N ILE A 173 6.64 1.51 23.21
CA ILE A 173 5.95 0.45 23.96
C ILE A 173 6.31 -0.93 23.37
N HIS A 174 6.21 -1.10 22.06
CA HIS A 174 6.57 -2.33 21.39
C HIS A 174 8.03 -2.72 21.61
N ALA A 175 8.95 -1.77 21.41
CA ALA A 175 10.40 -1.98 21.59
C ALA A 175 10.80 -2.36 23.01
N CYS A 176 10.05 -1.88 24.00
CA CYS A 176 10.26 -2.21 25.42
C CYS A 176 9.55 -3.51 25.85
N SER A 177 8.74 -4.12 24.98
CA SER A 177 7.92 -5.28 25.32
C SER A 177 8.62 -6.62 25.06
N ASN A 178 8.03 -7.70 25.58
CA ASN A 178 8.44 -9.07 25.25
C ASN A 178 8.22 -9.41 23.76
N ARG A 179 7.45 -8.60 23.02
CA ARG A 179 7.13 -8.75 21.60
C ARG A 179 8.05 -7.96 20.67
N ARG A 180 9.11 -7.32 21.19
CA ARG A 180 10.03 -6.44 20.44
C ARG A 180 10.68 -7.06 19.21
N ASN A 181 10.79 -8.38 19.16
CA ASN A 181 11.36 -9.12 18.01
C ASN A 181 10.28 -9.63 17.04
N SER A 182 9.01 -9.43 17.37
CA SER A 182 7.84 -9.82 16.58
C SER A 182 7.37 -8.65 15.70
N PRO A 183 6.45 -8.86 14.75
CA PRO A 183 5.97 -7.79 13.87
C PRO A 183 5.34 -6.61 14.63
N PHE A 184 5.64 -5.39 14.21
CA PHE A 184 4.91 -4.18 14.58
C PHE A 184 4.18 -3.67 13.33
N ILE A 185 2.86 -3.72 13.32
CA ILE A 185 2.05 -3.32 12.17
C ILE A 185 1.35 -2.00 12.47
N TYR A 186 1.64 -0.97 11.67
CA TYR A 186 0.99 0.33 11.71
C TYR A 186 -0.15 0.40 10.69
N VAL A 187 -1.31 0.88 11.12
CA VAL A 187 -2.46 1.14 10.25
C VAL A 187 -3.05 2.50 10.59
N ASN A 188 -3.14 3.40 9.60
CA ASN A 188 -3.94 4.60 9.72
C ASN A 188 -5.37 4.31 9.24
N CYS A 189 -6.35 4.34 10.16
CA CYS A 189 -7.73 3.98 9.87
C CYS A 189 -8.46 5.02 9.03
N SER A 190 -8.01 6.27 8.99
CA SER A 190 -8.61 7.33 8.18
C SER A 190 -8.13 7.32 6.72
N ALA A 191 -7.00 6.68 6.46
CA ALA A 191 -6.38 6.69 5.13
C ALA A 191 -7.03 5.75 4.12
N LEU A 192 -7.96 4.88 4.56
CA LEU A 192 -8.53 3.82 3.73
C LEU A 192 -10.06 3.87 3.70
N PRO A 193 -10.68 3.61 2.53
CA PRO A 193 -12.11 3.35 2.45
C PRO A 193 -12.55 2.18 3.35
N GLU A 194 -13.80 2.23 3.85
CA GLU A 194 -14.35 1.25 4.80
C GLU A 194 -14.17 -0.20 4.34
N ASN A 195 -14.56 -0.51 3.10
CA ASN A 195 -14.46 -1.86 2.54
C ASN A 195 -13.02 -2.38 2.43
N LEU A 196 -12.06 -1.49 2.16
CA LEU A 196 -10.65 -1.84 2.10
C LEU A 196 -10.07 -2.05 3.50
N LEU A 197 -10.41 -1.18 4.45
CA LEU A 197 -9.96 -1.30 5.83
C LEU A 197 -10.45 -2.62 6.47
N GLU A 198 -11.70 -3.01 6.22
CA GLU A 198 -12.25 -4.26 6.70
C GLU A 198 -11.49 -5.48 6.17
N GLY A 199 -11.33 -5.56 4.83
CA GLY A 199 -10.61 -6.64 4.18
C GLY A 199 -9.14 -6.71 4.60
N LEU A 200 -8.51 -5.55 4.81
CA LEU A 200 -7.12 -5.46 5.26
C LEU A 200 -6.96 -5.96 6.71
N LEU A 201 -7.81 -5.54 7.62
CA LEU A 201 -7.71 -5.91 9.04
C LEU A 201 -8.03 -7.39 9.28
N PHE A 202 -9.12 -7.90 8.70
CA PHE A 202 -9.65 -9.24 8.99
C PHE A 202 -9.33 -10.28 7.91
N GLY A 203 -8.90 -9.83 6.73
CA GLY A 203 -8.64 -10.71 5.59
C GLY A 203 -9.88 -10.94 4.73
N ILE A 204 -9.70 -11.73 3.67
CA ILE A 204 -10.73 -12.05 2.70
C ILE A 204 -10.90 -13.56 2.67
N GLU A 205 -12.12 -14.04 2.86
CA GLU A 205 -12.46 -15.46 2.68
C GLU A 205 -12.70 -15.76 1.20
N LYS A 206 -12.32 -16.99 0.78
CA LYS A 206 -12.52 -17.44 -0.60
C LYS A 206 -14.01 -17.39 -0.97
N GLY A 207 -14.33 -16.67 -2.05
CA GLY A 207 -15.70 -16.57 -2.56
C GLY A 207 -16.54 -15.42 -1.98
N SER A 208 -15.95 -14.50 -1.20
CA SER A 208 -16.63 -13.28 -0.74
C SER A 208 -16.98 -12.33 -1.88
N PHE A 209 -16.21 -12.38 -2.98
CA PHE A 209 -16.45 -11.70 -4.25
C PHE A 209 -16.09 -12.67 -5.39
N THR A 210 -16.51 -12.35 -6.62
CA THR A 210 -16.14 -13.12 -7.81
C THR A 210 -14.61 -13.17 -7.92
N ASP A 211 -14.04 -14.38 -7.85
CA ASP A 211 -12.58 -14.66 -7.90
C ASP A 211 -11.73 -14.22 -6.69
N ALA A 212 -12.33 -13.92 -5.54
CA ALA A 212 -11.58 -13.61 -4.34
C ALA A 212 -10.76 -14.83 -3.87
N GLU A 213 -9.43 -14.72 -3.91
CA GLU A 213 -8.54 -15.65 -3.24
C GLU A 213 -8.55 -15.38 -1.72
N LYS A 214 -8.38 -16.44 -0.94
CA LYS A 214 -8.27 -16.31 0.52
C LYS A 214 -7.00 -15.52 0.87
N LYS A 215 -7.15 -14.42 1.62
CA LYS A 215 -6.04 -13.60 2.12
C LYS A 215 -6.14 -13.41 3.62
N ASP A 216 -5.00 -13.58 4.29
CA ASP A 216 -4.89 -13.35 5.73
C ASP A 216 -4.88 -11.84 6.02
N GLY A 217 -5.67 -11.43 7.03
CA GLY A 217 -5.72 -10.04 7.47
C GLY A 217 -4.56 -9.66 8.40
N LEU A 218 -4.40 -8.34 8.62
CA LEU A 218 -3.32 -7.79 9.45
C LEU A 218 -3.37 -8.28 10.89
N PHE A 219 -4.55 -8.55 11.46
CA PHE A 219 -4.65 -9.14 12.80
C PHE A 219 -3.96 -10.52 12.86
N LYS A 220 -4.08 -11.33 11.82
CA LYS A 220 -3.41 -12.62 11.73
C LYS A 220 -1.91 -12.48 11.47
N LEU A 221 -1.51 -11.52 10.64
CA LEU A 221 -0.10 -11.23 10.36
C LEU A 221 0.62 -10.63 11.58
N ALA A 222 -0.11 -9.92 12.44
CA ALA A 222 0.40 -9.38 13.70
C ALA A 222 0.40 -10.40 14.84
N ASP A 223 0.10 -11.67 14.58
CA ASP A 223 0.05 -12.70 15.62
C ASP A 223 1.39 -12.76 16.37
N ASN A 224 1.30 -12.80 17.72
CA ASN A 224 2.43 -12.65 18.65
C ASN A 224 3.21 -11.33 18.53
N GLY A 225 2.74 -10.38 17.72
CA GLY A 225 3.32 -9.05 17.53
C GLY A 225 2.48 -7.94 18.16
N THR A 226 2.50 -6.78 17.51
CA THR A 226 1.75 -5.60 17.91
C THR A 226 1.10 -4.97 16.67
N ILE A 227 -0.19 -4.67 16.74
CA ILE A 227 -0.86 -3.83 15.77
C ILE A 227 -1.17 -2.46 16.39
N PHE A 228 -0.77 -1.39 15.72
CA PHE A 228 -1.08 -0.03 16.12
C PHE A 228 -2.09 0.58 15.14
N LEU A 229 -3.28 0.84 15.63
CA LEU A 229 -4.37 1.45 14.87
C LEU A 229 -4.40 2.95 15.19
N ASP A 230 -3.93 3.77 14.27
CA ASP A 230 -3.97 5.23 14.40
C ASP A 230 -5.32 5.76 13.90
N GLU A 231 -5.75 6.90 14.44
CA GLU A 231 -7.02 7.57 14.10
C GLU A 231 -8.24 6.63 14.20
N MET A 232 -8.30 5.81 15.27
CA MET A 232 -9.39 4.85 15.51
C MET A 232 -10.77 5.47 15.55
N ASP A 233 -10.90 6.74 15.88
CA ASP A 233 -12.14 7.50 15.88
C ASP A 233 -12.75 7.65 14.47
N SER A 234 -11.93 7.54 13.43
CA SER A 234 -12.36 7.51 12.03
C SER A 234 -12.86 6.14 11.56
N MET A 235 -12.66 5.09 12.37
CA MET A 235 -13.07 3.73 12.00
C MET A 235 -14.61 3.59 12.06
N PRO A 236 -15.26 3.07 10.98
CA PRO A 236 -16.68 2.79 10.98
C PRO A 236 -17.10 1.82 12.09
N LEU A 237 -18.29 2.06 12.68
CA LEU A 237 -18.82 1.22 13.77
C LEU A 237 -18.98 -0.24 13.39
N SER A 238 -19.27 -0.53 12.11
CA SER A 238 -19.33 -1.88 11.54
C SER A 238 -18.01 -2.65 11.72
N ILE A 239 -16.89 -1.97 11.52
CA ILE A 239 -15.54 -2.54 11.66
C ILE A 239 -15.17 -2.64 13.14
N GLN A 240 -15.48 -1.63 13.96
CA GLN A 240 -15.21 -1.69 15.39
C GLN A 240 -15.88 -2.90 16.06
N ALA A 241 -17.12 -3.23 15.65
CA ALA A 241 -17.86 -4.37 16.20
C ALA A 241 -17.25 -5.74 15.88
N LYS A 242 -16.43 -5.86 14.83
CA LYS A 242 -15.75 -7.11 14.43
C LYS A 242 -14.43 -7.35 15.15
N GLY A 243 -13.87 -6.31 15.78
CA GLY A 243 -12.58 -6.37 16.48
C GLY A 243 -12.68 -6.89 17.92
N HIS A 244 -13.83 -7.43 18.34
CA HIS A 244 -14.06 -7.99 19.68
C HIS A 244 -13.99 -9.51 19.70
#